data_e9a957d39bb5c0fd12b287cc358eefcd
#
_entry.id   e9a957d39bb5c0fd12b287cc358eefcd
#
_cell.length_a   1.000
_cell.length_b   1.000
_cell.length_c   1.000
_cell.angle_alpha   90.00
_cell.angle_beta   90.00
_cell.angle_gamma   90.00
#
_symmetry.space_group_name_H-M   'P 1'
#
loop_
_entity.id
_entity.type
_entity.pdbx_description
1 polymer ?
#
loop_
_entity_poly.entity_id
_entity_poly.type
_entity_poly.pdbx_seq_one_letter_code
_entity_poly.pdbx_strand_id
1 'polypeptide(L)'
;MSVHTIAPATAPVYKTPSAWTGRAPRIVVIGAGGNGSEVVDALASFHHAMRSLGHPYGLNVTVIDDAVVREPNLVRQRFWPCDLGQYKAISLVNRYNLMLGVQWDALPFRFPSADCNHAVENADLIITAVDLPSARRAVAAHTVKQRSCMWLDLGNEARHGQVVFGAAHPEMRQLYPNVMDAYPEIETLKDDTKKSCSVAEAISAQDCMVNRAVTTAGMCIVWELLRHGQTDKHWITVDLASGMQNTYPFPSVAQHA
;
A
#
# COMPACT_ATOMS: atom_id res chain seq x y z
N MET A 1 14.26 14.73 -47.92
CA MET A 1 14.43 14.77 -46.46
C MET A 1 13.29 13.99 -45.83
N SER A 2 13.57 12.77 -45.34
CA SER A 2 12.55 11.95 -44.69
C SER A 2 12.36 12.47 -43.25
N VAL A 3 11.19 12.98 -42.98
CA VAL A 3 10.79 13.37 -41.60
C VAL A 3 10.52 12.05 -40.85
N HIS A 4 11.46 11.61 -40.03
CA HIS A 4 11.20 10.56 -39.07
C HIS A 4 10.22 11.09 -38.01
N THR A 5 8.96 10.73 -38.17
CA THR A 5 7.94 10.96 -37.13
C THR A 5 8.27 9.97 -36.01
N ILE A 6 8.93 10.46 -34.95
CA ILE A 6 9.11 9.69 -33.71
C ILE A 6 7.70 9.49 -33.13
N ALA A 7 7.22 8.26 -33.10
CA ALA A 7 5.96 7.95 -32.42
C ALA A 7 6.09 8.39 -30.95
N PRO A 8 5.05 9.05 -30.37
CA PRO A 8 5.10 9.44 -28.98
C PRO A 8 5.34 8.19 -28.11
N ALA A 9 6.35 8.27 -27.23
CA ALA A 9 6.62 7.20 -26.28
C ALA A 9 5.38 6.98 -25.41
N THR A 10 4.77 5.81 -25.50
CA THR A 10 3.62 5.45 -24.68
C THR A 10 4.09 5.09 -23.27
N ALA A 11 3.38 5.55 -22.25
CA ALA A 11 3.65 5.17 -20.89
C ALA A 11 3.54 3.63 -20.73
N PRO A 12 4.47 2.99 -19.98
CA PRO A 12 4.39 1.56 -19.76
C PRO A 12 3.15 1.18 -18.96
N VAL A 13 2.58 0.00 -19.27
CA VAL A 13 1.45 -0.58 -18.56
C VAL A 13 1.97 -1.79 -17.78
N TYR A 14 1.81 -1.77 -16.47
CA TYR A 14 2.10 -2.94 -15.65
C TYR A 14 0.97 -3.99 -15.82
N LYS A 15 1.37 -5.25 -16.03
CA LYS A 15 0.45 -6.39 -16.12
C LYS A 15 0.73 -7.37 -15.00
N THR A 16 -0.33 -7.80 -14.32
CA THR A 16 -0.21 -8.80 -13.26
C THR A 16 0.25 -10.14 -13.82
N PRO A 17 1.06 -10.90 -13.06
CA PRO A 17 1.41 -12.26 -13.45
C PRO A 17 0.17 -13.16 -13.59
N SER A 18 0.16 -14.02 -14.60
CA SER A 18 -0.93 -15.01 -14.79
C SER A 18 -1.12 -15.92 -13.57
N ALA A 19 -0.09 -16.12 -12.75
CA ALA A 19 -0.17 -16.86 -11.52
C ALA A 19 -1.23 -16.31 -10.53
N TRP A 20 -1.60 -15.02 -10.61
CA TRP A 20 -2.63 -14.44 -9.76
C TRP A 20 -4.03 -15.01 -10.04
N THR A 21 -4.26 -15.59 -11.20
CA THR A 21 -5.54 -16.28 -11.52
C THR A 21 -5.56 -17.73 -11.00
N GLY A 22 -4.39 -18.35 -10.83
CA GLY A 22 -4.23 -19.76 -10.43
C GLY A 22 -3.99 -19.96 -8.93
N ARG A 23 -3.73 -18.90 -8.18
CA ARG A 23 -3.56 -18.90 -6.71
C ARG A 23 -3.96 -17.57 -6.11
N ALA A 24 -4.12 -17.51 -4.79
CA ALA A 24 -4.30 -16.25 -4.09
C ALA A 24 -3.04 -15.37 -4.22
N PRO A 25 -3.12 -14.12 -4.71
CA PRO A 25 -2.03 -13.15 -4.60
C PRO A 25 -1.67 -12.92 -3.13
N ARG A 26 -0.37 -12.90 -2.83
CA ARG A 26 0.15 -12.65 -1.49
C ARG A 26 0.39 -11.16 -1.32
N ILE A 27 -0.45 -10.53 -0.53
CA ILE A 27 -0.40 -9.10 -0.25
C ILE A 27 0.10 -8.89 1.16
N VAL A 28 1.17 -8.12 1.32
CA VAL A 28 1.73 -7.77 2.62
C VAL A 28 1.46 -6.29 2.89
N VAL A 29 0.76 -6.02 3.99
CA VAL A 29 0.46 -4.66 4.47
C VAL A 29 1.40 -4.34 5.63
N ILE A 30 2.25 -3.33 5.46
CA ILE A 30 3.19 -2.87 6.50
C ILE A 30 2.65 -1.56 7.06
N GLY A 31 2.29 -1.60 8.35
CA GLY A 31 1.59 -0.54 9.06
C GLY A 31 0.07 -0.74 9.06
N ALA A 32 -0.53 -0.75 10.26
CA ALA A 32 -1.97 -0.87 10.50
C ALA A 32 -2.54 0.39 11.18
N GLY A 33 -1.99 1.55 10.83
CA GLY A 33 -2.45 2.86 11.30
C GLY A 33 -3.68 3.37 10.53
N GLY A 34 -3.72 4.68 10.29
CA GLY A 34 -4.81 5.34 9.56
C GLY A 34 -5.05 4.73 8.19
N ASN A 35 -4.06 4.82 7.31
CA ASN A 35 -4.17 4.24 5.96
C ASN A 35 -4.22 2.72 6.00
N GLY A 36 -3.35 2.05 6.78
CA GLY A 36 -3.26 0.60 6.78
C GLY A 36 -4.53 -0.11 7.24
N SER A 37 -5.23 0.43 8.24
CA SER A 37 -6.51 -0.14 8.67
C SER A 37 -7.61 -0.02 7.61
N GLU A 38 -7.63 1.08 6.85
CA GLU A 38 -8.53 1.26 5.70
C GLU A 38 -8.13 0.35 4.52
N VAL A 39 -6.82 0.10 4.30
CA VAL A 39 -6.33 -0.87 3.30
C VAL A 39 -6.84 -2.27 3.59
N VAL A 40 -6.73 -2.73 4.85
CA VAL A 40 -7.17 -4.08 5.23
C VAL A 40 -8.69 -4.23 5.05
N ASP A 41 -9.47 -3.19 5.37
CA ASP A 41 -10.92 -3.14 5.12
C ASP A 41 -11.26 -3.25 3.62
N ALA A 42 -10.54 -2.50 2.77
CA ALA A 42 -10.72 -2.57 1.33
C ALA A 42 -10.34 -3.96 0.76
N LEU A 43 -9.23 -4.55 1.23
CA LEU A 43 -8.81 -5.90 0.82
C LEU A 43 -9.84 -6.96 1.21
N ALA A 44 -10.52 -6.80 2.35
CA ALA A 44 -11.61 -7.67 2.76
C ALA A 44 -12.78 -7.63 1.75
N SER A 45 -13.15 -6.42 1.34
CA SER A 45 -14.17 -6.22 0.30
C SER A 45 -13.73 -6.79 -1.05
N PHE A 46 -12.46 -6.62 -1.43
CA PHE A 46 -11.91 -7.16 -2.68
C PHE A 46 -11.85 -8.69 -2.67
N HIS A 47 -11.46 -9.29 -1.54
CA HIS A 47 -11.48 -10.74 -1.39
C HIS A 47 -12.88 -11.28 -1.70
N HIS A 48 -13.92 -10.72 -1.08
CA HIS A 48 -15.30 -11.13 -1.30
C HIS A 48 -15.74 -10.92 -2.76
N ALA A 49 -15.43 -9.75 -3.34
CA ALA A 49 -15.76 -9.44 -4.72
C ALA A 49 -15.09 -10.39 -5.71
N MET A 50 -13.80 -10.70 -5.54
CA MET A 50 -13.09 -11.65 -6.39
C MET A 50 -13.69 -13.06 -6.30
N ARG A 51 -14.03 -13.52 -5.10
CA ARG A 51 -14.70 -14.81 -4.90
C ARG A 51 -16.04 -14.85 -5.62
N SER A 52 -16.82 -13.78 -5.51
CA SER A 52 -18.11 -13.64 -6.20
C SER A 52 -17.99 -13.59 -7.73
N LEU A 53 -16.85 -13.09 -8.23
CA LEU A 53 -16.53 -13.07 -9.66
C LEU A 53 -15.89 -14.37 -10.18
N GLY A 54 -15.81 -15.40 -9.33
CA GLY A 54 -15.34 -16.73 -9.72
C GLY A 54 -13.85 -16.98 -9.49
N HIS A 55 -13.10 -16.05 -8.85
CA HIS A 55 -11.71 -16.33 -8.48
C HIS A 55 -11.67 -17.44 -7.41
N PRO A 56 -10.94 -18.55 -7.64
CA PRO A 56 -11.05 -19.74 -6.80
C PRO A 56 -10.49 -19.55 -5.38
N TYR A 57 -9.58 -18.60 -5.18
CA TYR A 57 -8.83 -18.47 -3.92
C TYR A 57 -9.03 -17.12 -3.21
N GLY A 58 -9.45 -16.05 -3.92
CA GLY A 58 -9.48 -14.69 -3.37
C GLY A 58 -8.08 -14.15 -3.09
N LEU A 59 -7.85 -13.55 -1.92
CA LEU A 59 -6.58 -12.94 -1.51
C LEU A 59 -5.98 -13.67 -0.31
N ASN A 60 -4.65 -13.71 -0.25
CA ASN A 60 -3.88 -14.04 0.94
C ASN A 60 -3.23 -12.75 1.46
N VAL A 61 -3.54 -12.34 2.68
CA VAL A 61 -3.09 -11.07 3.26
C VAL A 61 -2.34 -11.32 4.55
N THR A 62 -1.18 -10.68 4.66
CA THR A 62 -0.39 -10.62 5.91
C THR A 62 -0.29 -9.17 6.36
N VAL A 63 -0.65 -8.88 7.60
CA VAL A 63 -0.58 -7.54 8.19
C VAL A 63 0.55 -7.49 9.22
N ILE A 64 1.47 -6.53 9.06
CA ILE A 64 2.65 -6.33 9.92
C ILE A 64 2.50 -4.99 10.65
N ASP A 65 2.37 -5.02 11.98
CA ASP A 65 2.35 -3.81 12.83
C ASP A 65 2.56 -4.21 14.29
N ASP A 66 3.53 -3.58 14.97
CA ASP A 66 3.88 -3.85 16.36
C ASP A 66 3.11 -2.98 17.37
N ALA A 67 2.30 -2.05 16.92
CA ALA A 67 1.60 -1.12 17.79
C ALA A 67 0.33 -1.72 18.38
N VAL A 68 0.00 -1.22 19.58
CA VAL A 68 -1.24 -1.55 20.29
C VAL A 68 -2.28 -0.46 20.05
N VAL A 69 -3.54 -0.84 20.01
CA VAL A 69 -4.68 0.09 19.86
C VAL A 69 -4.82 0.93 21.12
N ARG A 70 -4.89 2.26 20.94
CA ARG A 70 -5.10 3.27 21.99
C ARG A 70 -6.25 4.20 21.63
N GLU A 71 -6.79 4.93 22.59
CA GLU A 71 -7.94 5.83 22.39
C GLU A 71 -7.78 6.80 21.21
N PRO A 72 -6.62 7.48 20.97
CA PRO A 72 -6.47 8.35 19.82
C PRO A 72 -6.61 7.63 18.47
N ASN A 73 -6.46 6.32 18.43
CA ASN A 73 -6.62 5.53 17.21
C ASN A 73 -8.08 5.36 16.79
N LEU A 74 -9.02 5.41 17.74
CA LEU A 74 -10.45 5.17 17.48
C LEU A 74 -11.08 6.26 16.59
N VAL A 75 -10.44 7.42 16.45
CA VAL A 75 -10.97 8.56 15.67
C VAL A 75 -10.82 8.35 14.16
N ARG A 76 -9.66 7.85 13.73
CA ARG A 76 -9.25 7.85 12.30
C ARG A 76 -8.82 6.49 11.75
N GLN A 77 -8.82 5.46 12.60
CA GLN A 77 -8.41 4.11 12.25
C GLN A 77 -9.60 3.16 12.45
N ARG A 78 -9.58 2.04 11.78
CA ARG A 78 -10.67 1.04 11.85
C ARG A 78 -10.62 0.22 13.13
N PHE A 79 -10.57 0.91 14.27
CA PHE A 79 -10.59 0.30 15.59
C PHE A 79 -11.76 0.82 16.41
N TRP A 80 -12.24 -0.02 17.34
CA TRP A 80 -13.38 0.22 18.19
C TRP A 80 -12.99 0.08 19.67
N PRO A 81 -13.81 0.52 20.62
CA PRO A 81 -13.48 0.39 22.05
C PRO A 81 -13.12 -1.03 22.50
N CYS A 82 -13.69 -2.06 21.87
CA CYS A 82 -13.37 -3.47 22.15
C CYS A 82 -11.95 -3.90 21.70
N ASP A 83 -11.29 -3.12 20.85
CA ASP A 83 -9.93 -3.40 20.37
C ASP A 83 -8.85 -2.78 21.29
N LEU A 84 -9.24 -1.92 22.25
CA LEU A 84 -8.28 -1.23 23.11
C LEU A 84 -7.36 -2.24 23.83
N GLY A 85 -6.04 -1.96 23.79
CA GLY A 85 -5.02 -2.80 24.39
C GLY A 85 -4.58 -4.00 23.54
N GLN A 86 -5.25 -4.30 22.42
CA GLN A 86 -4.84 -5.36 21.50
C GLN A 86 -3.82 -4.86 20.48
N TYR A 87 -2.98 -5.76 19.95
CA TYR A 87 -2.14 -5.44 18.81
C TYR A 87 -2.99 -5.10 17.59
N LYS A 88 -2.65 -4.03 16.86
CA LYS A 88 -3.41 -3.55 15.71
C LYS A 88 -3.54 -4.59 14.61
N ALA A 89 -2.43 -5.25 14.25
CA ALA A 89 -2.43 -6.31 13.24
C ALA A 89 -3.35 -7.46 13.65
N ILE A 90 -3.29 -7.91 14.90
CA ILE A 90 -4.11 -9.01 15.42
C ILE A 90 -5.59 -8.64 15.42
N SER A 91 -5.93 -7.45 15.92
CA SER A 91 -7.32 -6.99 15.99
C SER A 91 -7.98 -6.94 14.61
N LEU A 92 -7.29 -6.37 13.60
CA LEU A 92 -7.82 -6.29 12.23
C LEU A 92 -7.97 -7.67 11.60
N VAL A 93 -6.91 -8.47 11.63
CA VAL A 93 -6.87 -9.78 10.96
C VAL A 93 -7.91 -10.73 11.57
N ASN A 94 -8.00 -10.82 12.90
CA ASN A 94 -8.99 -11.66 13.57
C ASN A 94 -10.42 -11.27 13.19
N ARG A 95 -10.69 -9.96 13.09
CA ARG A 95 -11.99 -9.45 12.68
C ARG A 95 -12.39 -9.96 11.30
N TYR A 96 -11.53 -9.79 10.30
CA TYR A 96 -11.84 -10.20 8.92
C TYR A 96 -11.79 -11.72 8.74
N ASN A 97 -10.88 -12.42 9.44
CA ASN A 97 -10.88 -13.88 9.46
C ASN A 97 -12.22 -14.45 9.97
N LEU A 98 -12.74 -13.86 11.06
CA LEU A 98 -14.03 -14.27 11.61
C LEU A 98 -15.20 -13.91 10.67
N MET A 99 -15.19 -12.70 10.08
CA MET A 99 -16.31 -12.22 9.24
C MET A 99 -16.38 -12.92 7.88
N LEU A 100 -15.22 -13.25 7.29
CA LEU A 100 -15.13 -13.78 5.92
C LEU A 100 -14.79 -15.28 5.86
N GLY A 101 -14.45 -15.90 7.00
CA GLY A 101 -13.97 -17.30 7.02
C GLY A 101 -12.63 -17.49 6.31
N VAL A 102 -11.78 -16.47 6.29
CA VAL A 102 -10.44 -16.51 5.69
C VAL A 102 -9.36 -16.83 6.73
N GLN A 103 -8.15 -17.10 6.26
CA GLN A 103 -6.98 -17.38 7.10
C GLN A 103 -5.85 -16.39 6.71
N TRP A 104 -6.05 -15.13 7.04
CA TRP A 104 -5.05 -14.09 6.88
C TRP A 104 -4.12 -14.07 8.09
N ASP A 105 -2.88 -13.61 7.90
CA ASP A 105 -1.84 -13.64 8.92
C ASP A 105 -1.66 -12.26 9.57
N ALA A 106 -1.49 -12.25 10.88
CA ALA A 106 -1.12 -11.07 11.67
C ALA A 106 0.28 -11.27 12.26
N LEU A 107 1.20 -10.38 11.95
CA LEU A 107 2.55 -10.35 12.49
C LEU A 107 2.71 -9.11 13.40
N PRO A 108 2.53 -9.26 14.73
CA PRO A 108 2.62 -8.14 15.67
C PRO A 108 4.07 -7.78 15.99
N PHE A 109 4.86 -7.58 14.94
CA PHE A 109 6.28 -7.28 14.99
C PHE A 109 6.60 -6.03 14.20
N ARG A 110 7.69 -5.37 14.55
CA ARG A 110 8.19 -4.22 13.79
C ARG A 110 8.95 -4.71 12.56
N PHE A 111 8.62 -4.18 11.40
CA PHE A 111 9.42 -4.41 10.18
C PHE A 111 10.59 -3.42 10.09
N PRO A 112 11.82 -3.85 9.73
CA PRO A 112 12.22 -5.23 9.43
C PRO A 112 12.54 -6.04 10.72
N SER A 113 12.20 -7.32 10.70
CA SER A 113 12.63 -8.30 11.72
C SER A 113 12.62 -9.71 11.12
N ALA A 114 13.33 -10.63 11.75
CA ALA A 114 13.37 -12.03 11.31
C ALA A 114 11.97 -12.66 11.16
N ASP A 115 11.05 -12.28 12.05
CA ASP A 115 9.67 -12.77 12.05
C ASP A 115 8.83 -12.29 10.88
N CYS A 116 9.19 -11.13 10.28
CA CYS A 116 8.45 -10.50 9.18
C CYS A 116 9.07 -10.76 7.79
N ASN A 117 10.39 -11.00 7.75
CA ASN A 117 11.16 -11.00 6.51
C ASN A 117 10.62 -12.00 5.48
N HIS A 118 10.27 -13.21 5.93
CA HIS A 118 9.76 -14.25 5.03
C HIS A 118 8.49 -13.82 4.29
N ALA A 119 7.57 -13.12 4.95
CA ALA A 119 6.35 -12.63 4.33
C ALA A 119 6.66 -11.63 3.22
N VAL A 120 7.52 -10.63 3.50
CA VAL A 120 7.90 -9.58 2.56
C VAL A 120 8.70 -10.13 1.38
N GLU A 121 9.65 -11.05 1.62
CA GLU A 121 10.44 -11.71 0.56
C GLU A 121 9.57 -12.45 -0.48
N ASN A 122 8.45 -13.00 -0.04
CA ASN A 122 7.57 -13.81 -0.88
C ASN A 122 6.32 -13.07 -1.35
N ALA A 123 6.20 -11.77 -1.08
CA ALA A 123 5.06 -10.97 -1.48
C ALA A 123 4.93 -10.84 -3.00
N ASP A 124 3.71 -10.76 -3.48
CA ASP A 124 3.36 -10.37 -4.85
C ASP A 124 3.08 -8.86 -4.93
N LEU A 125 2.55 -8.31 -3.84
CA LEU A 125 2.31 -6.88 -3.64
C LEU A 125 2.63 -6.50 -2.20
N ILE A 126 3.46 -5.47 -2.04
CA ILE A 126 3.72 -4.83 -0.74
C ILE A 126 2.92 -3.53 -0.70
N ILE A 127 2.20 -3.28 0.39
CA ILE A 127 1.50 -2.01 0.63
C ILE A 127 2.08 -1.41 1.90
N THR A 128 2.73 -0.26 1.78
CA THR A 128 3.23 0.48 2.94
C THR A 128 2.27 1.61 3.33
N ALA A 129 1.92 1.64 4.60
CA ALA A 129 1.07 2.63 5.22
C ALA A 129 1.72 3.13 6.53
N VAL A 130 3.00 3.54 6.41
CA VAL A 130 3.88 3.90 7.52
C VAL A 130 4.30 5.36 7.40
N ASP A 131 4.46 6.03 8.55
CA ASP A 131 4.85 7.44 8.60
C ASP A 131 6.39 7.61 8.62
N LEU A 132 7.13 6.53 8.92
CA LEU A 132 8.58 6.61 9.13
C LEU A 132 9.37 6.40 7.84
N PRO A 133 10.25 7.34 7.44
CA PRO A 133 11.19 7.17 6.33
C PRO A 133 12.06 5.91 6.44
N SER A 134 12.49 5.55 7.66
CA SER A 134 13.28 4.33 7.90
C SER A 134 12.56 3.05 7.48
N ALA A 135 11.24 2.97 7.65
CA ALA A 135 10.45 1.81 7.24
C ALA A 135 10.41 1.69 5.71
N ARG A 136 10.28 2.80 4.98
CA ARG A 136 10.37 2.81 3.50
C ARG A 136 11.77 2.38 3.02
N ARG A 137 12.83 2.92 3.64
CA ARG A 137 14.21 2.47 3.35
C ARG A 137 14.39 0.97 3.61
N ALA A 138 13.81 0.45 4.69
CA ALA A 138 13.88 -0.97 5.00
C ALA A 138 13.17 -1.82 3.93
N VAL A 139 12.02 -1.39 3.41
CA VAL A 139 11.36 -2.08 2.29
C VAL A 139 12.21 -2.03 1.03
N ALA A 140 12.78 -0.87 0.70
CA ALA A 140 13.64 -0.69 -0.48
C ALA A 140 14.92 -1.54 -0.43
N ALA A 141 15.48 -1.70 0.77
CA ALA A 141 16.70 -2.50 1.00
C ALA A 141 16.40 -4.01 1.13
N HIS A 142 15.15 -4.39 1.34
CA HIS A 142 14.78 -5.78 1.57
C HIS A 142 14.74 -6.56 0.26
N THR A 143 15.31 -7.76 0.27
CA THR A 143 15.31 -8.62 -0.92
C THR A 143 13.94 -9.27 -1.11
N VAL A 144 13.27 -8.94 -2.21
CA VAL A 144 12.06 -9.63 -2.67
C VAL A 144 12.43 -10.72 -3.68
N LYS A 145 11.87 -11.91 -3.54
CA LYS A 145 12.14 -13.06 -4.42
C LYS A 145 11.35 -12.99 -5.72
N GLN A 146 10.18 -12.37 -5.67
CA GLN A 146 9.31 -12.26 -6.83
C GLN A 146 9.72 -11.05 -7.67
N ARG A 147 10.30 -11.29 -8.86
CA ARG A 147 10.68 -10.22 -9.79
C ARG A 147 9.51 -9.29 -10.14
N SER A 148 8.31 -9.84 -10.21
CA SER A 148 7.07 -9.10 -10.49
C SER A 148 6.43 -8.47 -9.25
N CYS A 149 7.09 -8.51 -8.07
CA CYS A 149 6.55 -7.88 -6.87
C CYS A 149 6.46 -6.37 -7.06
N MET A 150 5.27 -5.83 -6.81
CA MET A 150 5.03 -4.39 -6.84
C MET A 150 4.91 -3.82 -5.43
N TRP A 151 5.12 -2.53 -5.32
CA TRP A 151 5.03 -1.78 -4.08
C TRP A 151 4.09 -0.58 -4.25
N LEU A 152 3.03 -0.55 -3.44
CA LEU A 152 2.14 0.58 -3.29
C LEU A 152 2.48 1.30 -1.99
N ASP A 153 2.92 2.55 -2.06
CA ASP A 153 3.18 3.39 -0.88
C ASP A 153 2.07 4.41 -0.70
N LEU A 154 1.58 4.53 0.53
CA LEU A 154 0.56 5.48 0.94
C LEU A 154 1.16 6.46 1.95
N GLY A 155 1.17 7.74 1.61
CA GLY A 155 1.60 8.82 2.48
C GLY A 155 0.55 9.91 2.57
N ASN A 156 0.38 10.48 3.77
CA ASN A 156 -0.49 11.63 3.93
C ASN A 156 -0.01 12.59 5.03
N GLU A 157 -0.38 13.83 4.89
CA GLU A 157 -0.24 14.90 5.86
C GLU A 157 -1.63 15.29 6.42
N ALA A 158 -1.80 16.54 6.85
CA ALA A 158 -3.04 17.01 7.48
C ALA A 158 -4.27 16.85 6.57
N ARG A 159 -4.21 17.32 5.34
CA ARG A 159 -5.32 17.34 4.36
C ARG A 159 -4.90 16.91 2.95
N HIS A 160 -3.64 16.56 2.78
CA HIS A 160 -3.05 16.12 1.51
C HIS A 160 -2.54 14.71 1.65
N GLY A 161 -2.45 14.00 0.54
CA GLY A 161 -1.80 12.73 0.53
C GLY A 161 -1.45 12.28 -0.87
N GLN A 162 -0.73 11.17 -0.92
CA GLN A 162 -0.20 10.63 -2.15
C GLN A 162 -0.17 9.12 -2.13
N VAL A 163 -0.22 8.56 -3.30
CA VAL A 163 -0.04 7.15 -3.57
C VAL A 163 1.03 7.02 -4.63
N VAL A 164 2.04 6.19 -4.39
CA VAL A 164 3.04 5.84 -5.41
C VAL A 164 3.02 4.34 -5.61
N PHE A 165 2.82 3.90 -6.84
CA PHE A 165 2.81 2.51 -7.24
C PHE A 165 3.98 2.24 -8.18
N GLY A 166 4.86 1.30 -7.81
CA GLY A 166 6.04 0.95 -8.59
C GLY A 166 6.56 -0.43 -8.25
N ALA A 167 7.71 -0.81 -8.81
CA ALA A 167 8.31 -2.11 -8.59
C ALA A 167 9.06 -2.16 -7.25
N ALA A 168 8.85 -3.24 -6.48
CA ALA A 168 9.67 -3.55 -5.31
C ALA A 168 11.02 -4.18 -5.72
N HIS A 169 11.04 -4.98 -6.81
CA HIS A 169 12.26 -5.64 -7.27
C HIS A 169 13.16 -4.67 -8.03
N PRO A 170 14.47 -4.58 -7.70
CA PRO A 170 15.39 -3.60 -8.28
C PRO A 170 15.45 -3.61 -9.81
N GLU A 171 15.44 -4.78 -10.43
CA GLU A 171 15.52 -4.91 -11.90
C GLU A 171 14.33 -4.30 -12.65
N MET A 172 13.17 -4.16 -11.98
CA MET A 172 11.98 -3.62 -12.59
C MET A 172 11.80 -2.12 -12.34
N ARG A 173 12.60 -1.51 -11.42
CA ARG A 173 12.47 -0.10 -11.04
C ARG A 173 12.74 0.88 -12.18
N GLN A 174 13.58 0.52 -13.14
CA GLN A 174 13.82 1.39 -14.31
C GLN A 174 12.55 1.58 -15.16
N LEU A 175 11.71 0.54 -15.23
CA LEU A 175 10.46 0.57 -15.98
C LEU A 175 9.28 1.06 -15.12
N TYR A 176 9.30 0.68 -13.84
CA TYR A 176 8.25 0.99 -12.86
C TYR A 176 8.89 1.60 -11.61
N PRO A 177 9.27 2.89 -11.63
CA PRO A 177 9.88 3.55 -10.48
C PRO A 177 8.94 3.50 -9.27
N ASN A 178 9.50 3.47 -8.07
CA ASN A 178 8.73 3.39 -6.83
C ASN A 178 8.86 4.68 -5.99
N VAL A 179 8.37 4.67 -4.76
CA VAL A 179 8.37 5.83 -3.87
C VAL A 179 9.76 6.39 -3.58
N MET A 180 10.81 5.54 -3.57
CA MET A 180 12.19 5.97 -3.36
C MET A 180 12.75 6.73 -4.57
N ASP A 181 12.23 6.46 -5.78
CA ASP A 181 12.56 7.19 -6.99
C ASP A 181 11.78 8.51 -7.09
N ALA A 182 10.53 8.51 -6.63
CA ALA A 182 9.67 9.68 -6.60
C ALA A 182 10.12 10.70 -5.53
N TYR A 183 10.66 10.22 -4.41
CA TYR A 183 11.09 11.03 -3.25
C TYR A 183 12.49 10.60 -2.78
N PRO A 184 13.56 10.94 -3.52
CA PRO A 184 14.92 10.55 -3.17
C PRO A 184 15.37 11.04 -1.80
N GLU A 185 14.79 12.13 -1.29
CA GLU A 185 15.07 12.66 0.04
C GLU A 185 14.74 11.69 1.17
N ILE A 186 13.89 10.69 0.96
CA ILE A 186 13.58 9.64 1.95
C ILE A 186 14.87 8.93 2.41
N GLU A 187 15.88 8.84 1.57
CA GLU A 187 17.16 8.22 1.93
C GLU A 187 17.85 8.92 3.12
N THR A 188 17.69 10.23 3.24
CA THR A 188 18.37 11.05 4.25
C THR A 188 17.47 11.59 5.35
N LEU A 189 16.15 11.54 5.16
CA LEU A 189 15.18 12.02 6.14
C LEU A 189 15.28 11.23 7.45
N LYS A 190 15.26 11.94 8.57
CA LYS A 190 15.16 11.35 9.91
C LYS A 190 13.72 11.04 10.25
N ASP A 191 13.53 10.00 11.04
CA ASP A 191 12.21 9.65 11.55
C ASP A 191 11.71 10.73 12.53
N ASP A 192 10.48 11.22 12.29
CA ASP A 192 9.76 11.99 13.30
C ASP A 192 8.92 10.99 14.13
N THR A 193 9.30 10.84 15.39
CA THR A 193 8.66 9.86 16.30
C THR A 193 7.57 10.49 17.17
N LYS A 194 7.18 11.74 16.91
CA LYS A 194 6.11 12.39 17.66
C LYS A 194 4.78 11.68 17.45
N LYS A 195 4.27 11.09 18.51
CA LYS A 195 2.95 10.43 18.52
C LYS A 195 1.95 11.36 19.20
N SER A 196 0.74 11.48 18.62
CA SER A 196 -0.37 12.17 19.29
C SER A 196 -0.66 11.51 20.64
N CYS A 197 -0.63 12.31 21.71
CA CYS A 197 -0.85 11.84 23.08
C CYS A 197 -2.35 11.85 23.45
N SER A 198 -3.17 12.67 22.76
CA SER A 198 -4.60 12.80 23.00
C SER A 198 -5.44 12.70 21.73
N VAL A 199 -6.75 12.47 21.90
CA VAL A 199 -7.74 12.46 20.81
C VAL A 199 -7.77 13.84 20.13
N ALA A 200 -7.73 14.94 20.86
CA ALA A 200 -7.76 16.30 20.33
C ALA A 200 -6.54 16.59 19.46
N GLU A 201 -5.35 16.18 19.88
CA GLU A 201 -4.13 16.28 19.06
C GLU A 201 -4.21 15.46 17.79
N ALA A 202 -4.78 14.25 17.87
CA ALA A 202 -4.95 13.39 16.70
C ALA A 202 -5.88 14.01 15.66
N ILE A 203 -6.97 14.68 16.08
CA ILE A 203 -7.92 15.37 15.19
C ILE A 203 -7.28 16.64 14.61
N SER A 204 -6.54 17.41 15.40
CA SER A 204 -5.90 18.65 14.92
C SER A 204 -4.73 18.38 13.97
N ALA A 205 -4.04 17.24 14.10
CA ALA A 205 -2.90 16.89 13.26
C ALA A 205 -3.31 16.44 11.85
N GLN A 206 -4.45 15.76 11.73
CA GLN A 206 -4.93 15.24 10.44
C GLN A 206 -6.45 15.28 10.37
N ASP A 207 -6.98 15.64 9.19
CA ASP A 207 -8.41 15.54 8.87
C ASP A 207 -8.90 14.08 9.00
N CYS A 208 -10.10 13.89 9.55
CA CYS A 208 -10.68 12.56 9.75
C CYS A 208 -10.84 11.75 8.46
N MET A 209 -10.95 12.42 7.30
CA MET A 209 -11.21 11.77 6.01
C MET A 209 -9.95 11.55 5.18
N VAL A 210 -8.79 12.16 5.55
CA VAL A 210 -7.59 12.08 4.71
C VAL A 210 -7.10 10.64 4.49
N ASN A 211 -7.10 9.83 5.53
CA ASN A 211 -6.69 8.43 5.42
C ASN A 211 -7.60 7.66 4.45
N ARG A 212 -8.92 7.85 4.54
CA ARG A 212 -9.90 7.19 3.64
C ARG A 212 -9.72 7.63 2.21
N ALA A 213 -9.56 8.94 1.97
CA ALA A 213 -9.41 9.49 0.63
C ALA A 213 -8.15 8.95 -0.06
N VAL A 214 -7.01 9.01 0.63
CA VAL A 214 -5.73 8.49 0.11
C VAL A 214 -5.78 6.99 -0.11
N THR A 215 -6.32 6.25 0.86
CA THR A 215 -6.46 4.80 0.73
C THR A 215 -7.38 4.44 -0.43
N THR A 216 -8.53 5.12 -0.58
CA THR A 216 -9.43 4.87 -1.71
C THR A 216 -8.72 5.06 -3.04
N ALA A 217 -7.95 6.13 -3.20
CA ALA A 217 -7.18 6.38 -4.42
C ALA A 217 -6.17 5.24 -4.71
N GLY A 218 -5.42 4.79 -3.70
CA GLY A 218 -4.46 3.69 -3.85
C GLY A 218 -5.15 2.35 -4.12
N MET A 219 -6.24 2.07 -3.43
CA MET A 219 -6.98 0.82 -3.59
C MET A 219 -7.70 0.72 -4.94
N CYS A 220 -7.99 1.85 -5.61
CA CYS A 220 -8.42 1.81 -7.01
C CYS A 220 -7.36 1.18 -7.93
N ILE A 221 -6.07 1.46 -7.73
CA ILE A 221 -4.98 0.80 -8.47
C ILE A 221 -4.99 -0.72 -8.18
N VAL A 222 -5.06 -1.10 -6.90
CA VAL A 222 -5.09 -2.52 -6.52
C VAL A 222 -6.30 -3.23 -7.12
N TRP A 223 -7.47 -2.59 -7.12
CA TRP A 223 -8.68 -3.17 -7.72
C TRP A 223 -8.54 -3.34 -9.25
N GLU A 224 -7.94 -2.38 -9.95
CA GLU A 224 -7.64 -2.52 -11.38
C GLU A 224 -6.75 -3.74 -11.67
N LEU A 225 -5.69 -3.92 -10.86
CA LEU A 225 -4.80 -5.08 -10.97
C LEU A 225 -5.54 -6.39 -10.76
N LEU A 226 -6.38 -6.45 -9.73
CA LEU A 226 -7.14 -7.66 -9.40
C LEU A 226 -8.25 -7.96 -10.40
N ARG A 227 -8.94 -6.91 -10.90
CA ARG A 227 -10.11 -7.04 -11.76
C ARG A 227 -9.77 -7.11 -13.24
N HIS A 228 -8.79 -6.32 -13.67
CA HIS A 228 -8.46 -6.13 -15.09
C HIS A 228 -7.06 -6.64 -15.45
N GLY A 229 -6.27 -7.06 -14.46
CA GLY A 229 -4.93 -7.62 -14.65
C GLY A 229 -3.88 -6.62 -15.10
N GLN A 230 -4.17 -5.31 -15.10
CA GLN A 230 -3.21 -4.30 -15.53
C GLN A 230 -3.56 -2.91 -15.01
N THR A 231 -2.55 -2.02 -14.95
CA THR A 231 -2.73 -0.58 -14.72
C THR A 231 -1.56 0.21 -15.34
N ASP A 232 -1.82 1.42 -15.78
CA ASP A 232 -0.81 2.40 -16.18
C ASP A 232 -0.56 3.47 -15.12
N LYS A 233 -1.33 3.44 -14.03
CA LYS A 233 -1.26 4.43 -12.95
C LYS A 233 -0.02 4.21 -12.11
N HIS A 234 0.75 5.29 -11.95
CA HIS A 234 1.97 5.30 -11.16
C HIS A 234 1.80 6.14 -9.88
N TRP A 235 1.30 7.35 -10.01
CA TRP A 235 1.25 8.30 -8.91
C TRP A 235 -0.11 8.98 -8.85
N ILE A 236 -0.69 9.06 -7.65
CA ILE A 236 -1.93 9.78 -7.39
C ILE A 236 -1.70 10.77 -6.26
N THR A 237 -2.11 12.01 -6.45
CA THR A 237 -2.16 13.03 -5.40
C THR A 237 -3.60 13.32 -5.02
N VAL A 238 -3.86 13.50 -3.73
CA VAL A 238 -5.17 13.80 -3.16
C VAL A 238 -5.05 15.06 -2.32
N ASP A 239 -5.91 16.04 -2.57
CA ASP A 239 -6.00 17.27 -1.79
C ASP A 239 -7.44 17.50 -1.33
N LEU A 240 -7.71 17.31 -0.06
CA LEU A 240 -9.03 17.53 0.55
C LEU A 240 -9.37 19.03 0.68
N ALA A 241 -8.37 19.92 0.65
CA ALA A 241 -8.63 21.36 0.75
C ALA A 241 -9.27 21.90 -0.51
N SER A 242 -8.80 21.46 -1.67
CA SER A 242 -9.35 21.84 -2.99
C SER A 242 -10.36 20.85 -3.53
N GLY A 243 -10.45 19.64 -2.96
CA GLY A 243 -11.24 18.52 -3.49
C GLY A 243 -10.64 17.90 -4.76
N MET A 244 -9.36 18.15 -5.06
CA MET A 244 -8.71 17.69 -6.28
C MET A 244 -8.01 16.33 -6.05
N GLN A 245 -8.12 15.48 -7.07
CA GLN A 245 -7.31 14.28 -7.21
C GLN A 245 -6.68 14.27 -8.60
N ASN A 246 -5.36 14.11 -8.68
CA ASN A 246 -4.64 13.99 -9.93
C ASN A 246 -3.99 12.61 -10.03
N THR A 247 -4.02 12.02 -11.22
CA THR A 247 -3.44 10.71 -11.50
C THR A 247 -2.41 10.84 -12.62
N TYR A 248 -1.23 10.29 -12.40
CA TYR A 248 -0.13 10.33 -13.35
C TYR A 248 0.24 8.90 -13.75
N PRO A 249 0.45 8.63 -15.05
CA PRO A 249 0.90 7.33 -15.53
C PRO A 249 2.40 7.11 -15.19
N PHE A 250 2.87 5.89 -15.42
CA PHE A 250 4.30 5.63 -15.39
C PHE A 250 5.06 6.53 -16.37
N PRO A 251 6.27 7.00 -16.03
CA PRO A 251 7.06 7.81 -16.93
C PRO A 251 7.39 7.02 -18.20
N SER A 252 7.31 7.68 -19.34
CA SER A 252 7.69 7.07 -20.61
C SER A 252 9.19 6.78 -20.60
N VAL A 253 9.55 5.53 -20.89
CA VAL A 253 10.97 5.17 -21.07
C VAL A 253 11.40 5.66 -22.45
N ALA A 254 12.35 6.58 -22.50
CA ALA A 254 12.98 6.97 -23.74
C ALA A 254 13.61 5.72 -24.37
N GLN A 255 13.15 5.32 -25.55
CA GLN A 255 13.81 4.29 -26.32
C GLN A 255 15.18 4.86 -26.72
N HIS A 256 16.22 4.42 -26.05
CA HIS A 256 17.56 4.62 -26.56
C HIS A 256 17.70 3.77 -27.81
N ALA A 257 17.57 4.43 -28.97
CA ALA A 257 17.86 3.87 -30.29
C ALA A 257 19.37 3.69 -30.49
#